data_871a7b19cf9fc25dc26995205fe62247
#
_entry.id   871a7b19cf9fc25dc26995205fe62247
#
_cell.length_a   1.000
_cell.length_b   1.000
_cell.length_c   1.000
_cell.angle_alpha   90.00
_cell.angle_beta   90.00
_cell.angle_gamma   90.00
#
_symmetry.space_group_name_H-M   'P 1'
#
loop_
_entity.id
_entity.type
_entity.pdbx_description
1 polymer ?
#
loop_
_entity_poly.entity_id
_entity_poly.type
_entity_poly.pdbx_seq_one_letter_code
_entity_poly.pdbx_strand_id
1 'polypeptide(L)'
;MAKTLIEPFRIKSIEPIRMTTRAEREQLLAAAKLNVFKLHAEDVLIDWLTDSGTGAMSSRQWGAIMEGDESYAGARSFYRLESVIQNITGMKHFVPTHQGRAAEKVLFTAVCKKGDLVPNNCHFDTTRANLEYIGVEAADLVIAEGLQPALVHPFKGNIDLQRVEALLKTQGERIPFGMITVTNNTGGGQPVSMANIRAYAALLKQHGKPFIMDVCRFSENAMFIKMREPGYENTPIRDIVQEMFSYADGCTMSAKKDGMVNIGGFIVLRNEEWMDAVRNVLILTEGFPTYGGLAGRDLEALAVGLEEGMQEDYLRYRLRTAEYLGERLEAAGIGFVKPTGGHAVYIDAKTVLPDMPVQHYPAWALANALYLEGGIRGVEIGSVMFGKQLADGTETYHSMELLRLAFPRRMYTQSHFDYAAEVIAEVKQQAGSIRGVRITKQPQYLRHFTCECAWVES
;
A
#
# COMPACT_ATOMS: atom_id res chain seq x y z
N MET A 1 -32.93 6.04 -13.72
CA MET A 1 -31.57 5.55 -13.96
C MET A 1 -31.25 4.45 -12.95
N ALA A 2 -30.51 3.43 -13.35
CA ALA A 2 -30.04 2.40 -12.43
C ALA A 2 -29.13 3.02 -11.35
N LYS A 3 -29.27 2.57 -10.11
CA LYS A 3 -28.43 3.04 -9.00
C LYS A 3 -27.17 2.20 -8.80
N THR A 4 -27.10 1.02 -9.40
CA THR A 4 -25.96 0.09 -9.30
C THR A 4 -24.79 0.61 -10.13
N LEU A 5 -23.64 0.75 -9.51
CA LEU A 5 -22.37 0.95 -10.18
C LEU A 5 -21.90 -0.41 -10.71
N ILE A 6 -21.69 -0.49 -12.03
CA ILE A 6 -21.19 -1.69 -12.69
C ILE A 6 -19.68 -1.60 -12.93
N GLU A 7 -19.06 -2.74 -13.19
CA GLU A 7 -17.67 -2.82 -13.63
C GLU A 7 -17.50 -2.06 -14.96
N PRO A 8 -16.58 -1.07 -15.04
CA PRO A 8 -16.34 -0.32 -16.29
C PRO A 8 -15.42 -1.07 -17.26
N PHE A 9 -15.42 -2.41 -17.22
CA PHE A 9 -14.61 -3.28 -18.06
C PHE A 9 -15.32 -4.60 -18.36
N ARG A 10 -14.78 -5.33 -19.35
CA ARG A 10 -15.21 -6.70 -19.70
C ARG A 10 -14.07 -7.67 -19.50
N ILE A 11 -14.35 -8.83 -18.90
CA ILE A 11 -13.38 -9.90 -18.70
C ILE A 11 -13.16 -10.62 -20.04
N LYS A 12 -11.89 -10.64 -20.52
CA LYS A 12 -11.49 -11.32 -21.75
C LYS A 12 -10.50 -12.47 -21.53
N SER A 13 -9.85 -12.49 -20.38
CA SER A 13 -8.92 -13.56 -19.97
C SER A 13 -9.29 -14.01 -18.58
N ILE A 14 -9.22 -15.30 -18.34
CA ILE A 14 -9.55 -15.90 -17.05
C ILE A 14 -8.42 -16.83 -16.61
N GLU A 15 -8.23 -16.93 -15.30
CA GLU A 15 -7.35 -17.87 -14.64
C GLU A 15 -8.22 -18.77 -13.73
N PRO A 16 -8.25 -20.11 -13.95
CA PRO A 16 -9.04 -21.01 -13.13
C PRO A 16 -8.57 -21.03 -11.68
N ILE A 17 -9.51 -21.04 -10.75
CA ILE A 17 -9.24 -21.22 -9.32
C ILE A 17 -9.30 -22.70 -8.97
N ARG A 18 -8.27 -23.22 -8.28
CA ARG A 18 -8.30 -24.54 -7.68
C ARG A 18 -9.15 -24.49 -6.42
N MET A 19 -10.28 -25.20 -6.44
CA MET A 19 -11.21 -25.29 -5.30
C MET A 19 -10.67 -26.28 -4.26
N THR A 20 -9.95 -25.78 -3.26
CA THR A 20 -9.39 -26.58 -2.16
C THR A 20 -10.45 -26.89 -1.10
N THR A 21 -10.38 -28.08 -0.51
CA THR A 21 -11.19 -28.46 0.66
C THR A 21 -10.56 -27.92 1.97
N ARG A 22 -11.35 -27.85 3.04
CA ARG A 22 -10.82 -27.48 4.37
C ARG A 22 -9.69 -28.41 4.82
N ALA A 23 -9.83 -29.73 4.64
CA ALA A 23 -8.81 -30.73 5.03
C ALA A 23 -7.47 -30.52 4.27
N GLU A 24 -7.53 -30.19 2.97
CA GLU A 24 -6.33 -29.80 2.21
C GLU A 24 -5.71 -28.52 2.77
N ARG A 25 -6.49 -27.47 3.05
CA ARG A 25 -6.01 -26.21 3.59
C ARG A 25 -5.38 -26.35 4.98
N GLU A 26 -5.87 -27.25 5.82
CA GLU A 26 -5.24 -27.59 7.12
C GLU A 26 -3.83 -28.14 6.93
N GLN A 27 -3.64 -29.06 5.98
CA GLN A 27 -2.31 -29.61 5.66
C GLN A 27 -1.38 -28.55 5.06
N LEU A 28 -1.89 -27.76 4.12
CA LEU A 28 -1.13 -26.69 3.45
C LEU A 28 -0.68 -25.61 4.44
N LEU A 29 -1.55 -25.15 5.33
CA LEU A 29 -1.22 -24.16 6.33
C LEU A 29 -0.22 -24.68 7.38
N ALA A 30 -0.36 -25.95 7.77
CA ALA A 30 0.61 -26.61 8.66
C ALA A 30 1.99 -26.71 8.01
N ALA A 31 2.07 -27.09 6.72
CA ALA A 31 3.32 -27.11 5.94
C ALA A 31 3.93 -25.71 5.82
N ALA A 32 3.10 -24.68 5.65
CA ALA A 32 3.48 -23.26 5.61
C ALA A 32 3.87 -22.69 7.00
N LYS A 33 3.87 -23.50 8.07
CA LYS A 33 4.17 -23.05 9.45
C LYS A 33 3.30 -21.90 9.92
N LEU A 34 2.03 -21.95 9.61
CA LEU A 34 1.01 -20.93 9.93
C LEU A 34 1.35 -19.54 9.40
N ASN A 35 2.12 -19.46 8.30
CA ASN A 35 2.47 -18.21 7.64
C ASN A 35 1.88 -18.17 6.23
N VAL A 36 0.86 -17.35 6.02
CA VAL A 36 0.14 -17.23 4.76
C VAL A 36 1.01 -16.78 3.57
N PHE A 37 2.18 -16.15 3.82
CA PHE A 37 3.15 -15.80 2.77
C PHE A 37 3.87 -17.04 2.19
N LYS A 38 3.86 -18.17 2.91
CA LYS A 38 4.50 -19.43 2.48
C LYS A 38 3.53 -20.38 1.75
N LEU A 39 2.27 -20.01 1.62
CA LEU A 39 1.30 -20.75 0.82
C LEU A 39 1.59 -20.59 -0.67
N HIS A 40 1.45 -21.65 -1.44
CA HIS A 40 1.47 -21.56 -2.91
C HIS A 40 0.23 -20.81 -3.40
N ALA A 41 0.40 -19.94 -4.40
CA ALA A 41 -0.70 -19.12 -4.91
C ALA A 41 -1.85 -19.95 -5.49
N GLU A 42 -1.54 -21.10 -6.11
CA GLU A 42 -2.53 -22.05 -6.66
C GLU A 42 -3.45 -22.69 -5.60
N ASP A 43 -3.05 -22.67 -4.33
CA ASP A 43 -3.81 -23.22 -3.21
C ASP A 43 -4.70 -22.18 -2.51
N VAL A 44 -4.78 -20.97 -3.06
CA VAL A 44 -5.56 -19.85 -2.51
C VAL A 44 -6.77 -19.59 -3.41
N LEU A 45 -7.98 -19.58 -2.86
CA LEU A 45 -9.21 -19.33 -3.62
C LEU A 45 -9.39 -17.83 -3.90
N ILE A 46 -9.24 -17.00 -2.87
CA ILE A 46 -9.32 -15.55 -2.96
C ILE A 46 -8.04 -14.96 -2.38
N ASP A 47 -7.20 -14.40 -3.24
CA ASP A 47 -5.92 -13.84 -2.85
C ASP A 47 -6.01 -12.33 -2.64
N TRP A 48 -6.25 -11.92 -1.40
CA TRP A 48 -6.29 -10.53 -0.95
C TRP A 48 -5.08 -10.16 -0.08
N LEU A 49 -3.98 -10.88 -0.27
CA LEU A 49 -2.71 -10.59 0.41
C LEU A 49 -2.22 -9.18 0.07
N THR A 50 -2.31 -8.81 -1.20
CA THR A 50 -1.81 -7.52 -1.70
C THR A 50 -2.52 -7.11 -2.99
N ASP A 51 -2.67 -5.79 -3.17
CA ASP A 51 -3.08 -5.18 -4.44
C ASP A 51 -1.88 -4.80 -5.34
N SER A 52 -0.65 -5.14 -4.90
CA SER A 52 0.59 -4.70 -5.55
C SER A 52 1.06 -5.70 -6.62
N GLY A 53 0.87 -5.36 -7.88
CA GLY A 53 1.35 -6.16 -9.01
C GLY A 53 0.53 -7.42 -9.30
N THR A 54 -0.64 -7.55 -8.68
CA THR A 54 -1.53 -8.72 -8.79
C THR A 54 -2.80 -8.41 -9.58
N GLY A 55 -2.95 -7.20 -10.12
CA GLY A 55 -4.11 -6.78 -10.91
C GLY A 55 -4.06 -7.24 -12.36
N ALA A 56 -5.23 -7.20 -13.02
CA ALA A 56 -5.37 -7.49 -14.44
C ALA A 56 -5.05 -6.24 -15.28
N MET A 57 -4.17 -6.39 -16.26
CA MET A 57 -3.87 -5.35 -17.25
C MET A 57 -4.95 -5.29 -18.33
N SER A 58 -5.16 -4.09 -18.89
CA SER A 58 -6.10 -3.87 -19.99
C SER A 58 -5.57 -4.40 -21.32
N SER A 59 -6.48 -4.56 -22.29
CA SER A 59 -6.09 -4.88 -23.67
C SER A 59 -5.21 -3.80 -24.32
N ARG A 60 -5.31 -2.54 -23.86
CA ARG A 60 -4.42 -1.46 -24.30
C ARG A 60 -3.02 -1.61 -23.74
N GLN A 61 -2.91 -2.00 -22.45
CA GLN A 61 -1.61 -2.30 -21.84
C GLN A 61 -0.93 -3.50 -22.52
N TRP A 62 -1.68 -4.58 -22.82
CA TRP A 62 -1.15 -5.72 -23.57
C TRP A 62 -0.71 -5.33 -24.98
N GLY A 63 -1.46 -4.45 -25.68
CA GLY A 63 -1.04 -3.88 -26.96
C GLY A 63 0.26 -3.08 -26.84
N ALA A 64 0.36 -2.23 -25.83
CA ALA A 64 1.56 -1.43 -25.57
C ALA A 64 2.80 -2.29 -25.25
N ILE A 65 2.63 -3.41 -24.54
CA ILE A 65 3.70 -4.38 -24.32
C ILE A 65 4.33 -4.87 -25.64
N MET A 66 3.51 -5.10 -26.66
CA MET A 66 3.97 -5.54 -27.98
C MET A 66 4.67 -4.44 -28.78
N GLU A 67 4.52 -3.17 -28.40
CA GLU A 67 5.16 -2.01 -29.05
C GLU A 67 6.48 -1.62 -28.38
N GLY A 68 6.78 -2.18 -27.22
CA GLY A 68 7.99 -1.88 -26.45
C GLY A 68 9.27 -2.19 -27.21
N ASP A 69 10.27 -1.28 -27.14
CA ASP A 69 11.57 -1.43 -27.75
C ASP A 69 12.62 -1.81 -26.69
N GLU A 70 13.32 -2.92 -26.92
CA GLU A 70 14.31 -3.48 -26.00
C GLU A 70 15.69 -2.87 -26.27
N SER A 71 15.93 -1.65 -25.79
CA SER A 71 17.22 -0.96 -25.90
C SER A 71 17.84 -0.76 -24.52
N TYR A 72 19.17 -0.97 -24.41
CA TYR A 72 19.89 -0.72 -23.16
C TYR A 72 19.90 0.75 -22.75
N ALA A 73 19.93 1.66 -23.70
CA ALA A 73 19.99 3.10 -23.45
C ALA A 73 19.14 3.87 -24.47
N GLY A 74 18.32 4.82 -23.97
CA GLY A 74 17.57 5.74 -24.82
C GLY A 74 16.44 5.10 -25.60
N ALA A 75 15.78 4.08 -25.04
CA ALA A 75 14.60 3.45 -25.63
C ALA A 75 13.48 4.48 -25.86
N ARG A 76 12.76 4.37 -26.97
CA ARG A 76 11.57 5.18 -27.24
C ARG A 76 10.52 5.03 -26.14
N SER A 77 10.37 3.82 -25.61
CA SER A 77 9.47 3.50 -24.50
C SER A 77 9.78 4.29 -23.22
N PHE A 78 11.09 4.56 -22.97
CA PHE A 78 11.48 5.43 -21.84
C PHE A 78 10.96 6.85 -22.03
N TYR A 79 11.18 7.47 -23.20
CA TYR A 79 10.76 8.85 -23.44
C TYR A 79 9.24 9.01 -23.47
N ARG A 80 8.52 7.98 -23.90
CA ARG A 80 7.05 7.95 -23.81
C ARG A 80 6.60 7.96 -22.35
N LEU A 81 7.16 7.08 -21.52
CA LEU A 81 6.84 7.05 -20.08
C LEU A 81 7.24 8.35 -19.39
N GLU A 82 8.42 8.88 -19.66
CA GLU A 82 8.89 10.16 -19.13
C GLU A 82 7.90 11.28 -19.45
N SER A 83 7.44 11.39 -20.69
CA SER A 83 6.44 12.38 -21.09
C SER A 83 5.12 12.24 -20.32
N VAL A 84 4.64 11.01 -20.13
CA VAL A 84 3.42 10.76 -19.34
C VAL A 84 3.60 11.20 -17.90
N ILE A 85 4.72 10.84 -17.27
CA ILE A 85 5.00 11.19 -15.87
C ILE A 85 5.18 12.69 -15.71
N GLN A 86 5.91 13.37 -16.60
CA GLN A 86 6.06 14.82 -16.58
C GLN A 86 4.71 15.54 -16.72
N ASN A 87 3.82 15.03 -17.58
CA ASN A 87 2.46 15.57 -17.75
C ASN A 87 1.58 15.39 -16.50
N ILE A 88 1.79 14.32 -15.74
CA ILE A 88 1.04 14.05 -14.51
C ILE A 88 1.59 14.88 -13.35
N THR A 89 2.92 14.90 -13.18
CA THR A 89 3.57 15.45 -11.99
C THR A 89 3.99 16.90 -12.13
N GLY A 90 4.20 17.40 -13.35
CA GLY A 90 4.80 18.72 -13.63
C GLY A 90 6.26 18.81 -13.19
N MET A 91 6.96 17.67 -12.99
CA MET A 91 8.35 17.61 -12.56
C MET A 91 9.25 17.13 -13.70
N LYS A 92 10.47 17.67 -13.76
CA LYS A 92 11.39 17.48 -14.91
C LYS A 92 12.20 16.19 -14.83
N HIS A 93 12.73 15.85 -13.66
CA HIS A 93 13.72 14.77 -13.53
C HIS A 93 13.05 13.47 -13.11
N PHE A 94 13.24 12.43 -13.91
CA PHE A 94 12.62 11.11 -13.76
C PHE A 94 13.64 9.99 -13.94
N VAL A 95 13.52 8.93 -13.15
CA VAL A 95 14.15 7.65 -13.37
C VAL A 95 13.19 6.50 -13.02
N PRO A 96 13.09 5.45 -13.85
CA PRO A 96 12.34 4.25 -13.52
C PRO A 96 13.12 3.37 -12.53
N THR A 97 12.40 2.48 -11.84
CA THR A 97 12.94 1.38 -11.02
C THR A 97 12.05 0.15 -11.22
N HIS A 98 12.56 -1.06 -10.92
CA HIS A 98 11.75 -2.26 -11.11
C HIS A 98 10.56 -2.34 -10.14
N GLN A 99 10.58 -1.63 -9.00
CA GLN A 99 9.45 -1.54 -8.05
C GLN A 99 9.64 -0.41 -7.03
N GLY A 100 8.59 -0.11 -6.25
CA GLY A 100 8.59 0.99 -5.30
C GLY A 100 9.65 0.89 -4.19
N ARG A 101 9.85 -0.29 -3.60
CA ARG A 101 10.89 -0.46 -2.56
C ARG A 101 12.31 -0.22 -3.08
N ALA A 102 12.55 -0.41 -4.37
CA ALA A 102 13.80 -0.05 -5.00
C ALA A 102 13.91 1.47 -5.16
N ALA A 103 12.83 2.15 -5.56
CA ALA A 103 12.77 3.61 -5.60
C ALA A 103 13.06 4.23 -4.22
N GLU A 104 12.43 3.72 -3.15
CA GLU A 104 12.70 4.12 -1.77
C GLU A 104 14.18 3.93 -1.40
N LYS A 105 14.72 2.73 -1.62
CA LYS A 105 16.11 2.40 -1.31
C LYS A 105 17.08 3.31 -2.05
N VAL A 106 16.88 3.53 -3.33
CA VAL A 106 17.74 4.38 -4.16
C VAL A 106 17.69 5.82 -3.67
N LEU A 107 16.48 6.39 -3.47
CA LEU A 107 16.32 7.75 -2.98
C LEU A 107 16.96 7.93 -1.59
N PHE A 108 16.61 7.09 -0.63
CA PHE A 108 17.09 7.23 0.75
C PHE A 108 18.61 7.05 0.84
N THR A 109 19.18 6.11 0.08
CA THR A 109 20.64 5.94 0.01
C THR A 109 21.34 7.17 -0.59
N ALA A 110 20.70 7.84 -1.55
CA ALA A 110 21.28 9.00 -2.22
C ALA A 110 21.24 10.27 -1.36
N VAL A 111 20.18 10.46 -0.52
CA VAL A 111 19.92 11.77 0.13
C VAL A 111 19.94 11.73 1.66
N CYS A 112 19.92 10.57 2.28
CA CYS A 112 19.97 10.45 3.74
C CYS A 112 21.35 9.96 4.23
N LYS A 113 21.66 10.27 5.48
CA LYS A 113 22.85 9.78 6.20
C LYS A 113 22.44 9.15 7.53
N LYS A 114 23.32 8.30 8.07
CA LYS A 114 23.11 7.70 9.39
C LYS A 114 22.88 8.77 10.46
N GLY A 115 21.82 8.58 11.25
CA GLY A 115 21.42 9.51 12.30
C GLY A 115 20.37 10.54 11.84
N ASP A 116 20.03 10.60 10.56
CA ASP A 116 18.91 11.40 10.08
C ASP A 116 17.58 10.85 10.62
N LEU A 117 16.54 11.70 10.50
CA LEU A 117 15.17 11.39 10.89
C LEU A 117 14.22 11.83 9.76
N VAL A 118 13.32 10.95 9.34
CA VAL A 118 12.32 11.25 8.31
C VAL A 118 10.92 11.20 8.93
N PRO A 119 10.21 12.35 9.02
CA PRO A 119 8.81 12.40 9.42
C PRO A 119 7.90 12.00 8.25
N ASN A 120 6.86 11.19 8.55
CA ASN A 120 5.82 10.79 7.62
C ASN A 120 4.48 10.71 8.37
N ASN A 121 3.34 10.64 7.67
CA ASN A 121 2.09 10.27 8.31
C ASN A 121 2.18 8.86 8.90
N CYS A 122 2.45 7.83 8.07
CA CYS A 122 2.90 6.50 8.51
C CYS A 122 3.85 5.91 7.47
N HIS A 123 4.95 5.35 7.92
CA HIS A 123 5.82 4.56 7.05
C HIS A 123 5.21 3.18 6.82
N PHE A 124 5.22 2.74 5.57
CA PHE A 124 4.92 1.35 5.27
C PHE A 124 6.11 0.46 5.69
N ASP A 125 5.91 -0.87 5.76
CA ASP A 125 6.91 -1.82 6.25
C ASP A 125 8.27 -1.69 5.53
N THR A 126 8.26 -1.66 4.19
CA THR A 126 9.47 -1.53 3.37
C THR A 126 10.09 -0.13 3.44
N THR A 127 9.28 0.92 3.51
CA THR A 127 9.74 2.30 3.67
C THR A 127 10.51 2.46 4.97
N ARG A 128 9.92 1.99 6.08
CA ARG A 128 10.58 1.96 7.39
C ARG A 128 11.86 1.13 7.37
N ALA A 129 11.78 -0.09 6.83
CA ALA A 129 12.94 -0.99 6.77
C ALA A 129 14.10 -0.41 5.95
N ASN A 130 13.83 0.26 4.83
CA ASN A 130 14.85 0.91 4.02
C ASN A 130 15.54 2.06 4.77
N LEU A 131 14.82 2.87 5.54
CA LEU A 131 15.38 3.94 6.38
C LEU A 131 16.19 3.35 7.54
N GLU A 132 15.62 2.43 8.31
CA GLU A 132 16.28 1.81 9.47
C GLU A 132 17.55 1.04 9.05
N TYR A 133 17.56 0.40 7.88
CA TYR A 133 18.72 -0.33 7.34
C TYR A 133 19.96 0.56 7.14
N ILE A 134 19.76 1.82 6.77
CA ILE A 134 20.85 2.79 6.62
C ILE A 134 21.08 3.64 7.88
N GLY A 135 20.39 3.30 8.99
CA GLY A 135 20.53 3.98 10.29
C GLY A 135 19.78 5.31 10.39
N VAL A 136 18.72 5.49 9.62
CA VAL A 136 17.80 6.64 9.65
C VAL A 136 16.58 6.30 10.50
N GLU A 137 16.14 7.24 11.33
CA GLU A 137 14.95 7.11 12.16
C GLU A 137 13.68 7.42 11.36
N ALA A 138 12.67 6.54 11.46
CA ALA A 138 11.37 6.74 10.83
C ALA A 138 10.33 7.21 11.87
N ALA A 139 9.85 8.45 11.77
CA ALA A 139 8.89 9.05 12.69
C ALA A 139 7.47 9.08 12.11
N ASP A 140 6.54 8.31 12.70
CA ASP A 140 5.13 8.28 12.30
C ASP A 140 4.34 9.35 13.04
N LEU A 141 3.71 10.25 12.28
CA LEU A 141 3.04 11.45 12.78
C LEU A 141 1.62 11.59 12.22
N VAL A 142 0.91 10.46 12.04
CA VAL A 142 -0.51 10.51 11.65
C VAL A 142 -1.34 11.19 12.76
N ILE A 143 -2.44 11.84 12.38
CA ILE A 143 -3.41 12.42 13.32
C ILE A 143 -3.99 11.35 14.24
N ALA A 144 -4.45 11.76 15.44
CA ALA A 144 -4.96 10.85 16.47
C ALA A 144 -6.17 10.02 15.98
N GLU A 145 -7.01 10.58 15.13
CA GLU A 145 -8.14 9.91 14.50
C GLU A 145 -7.70 8.73 13.60
N GLY A 146 -6.51 8.81 13.02
CA GLY A 146 -5.92 7.75 12.20
C GLY A 146 -5.62 6.47 12.98
N LEU A 147 -5.48 6.55 14.30
CA LEU A 147 -5.20 5.43 15.19
C LEU A 147 -6.47 4.82 15.83
N GLN A 148 -7.66 5.30 15.45
CA GLN A 148 -8.93 4.86 15.99
C GLN A 148 -9.76 4.16 14.89
N PRO A 149 -9.74 2.82 14.77
CA PRO A 149 -10.39 2.11 13.65
C PRO A 149 -11.87 2.45 13.49
N ALA A 150 -12.65 2.43 14.58
CA ALA A 150 -14.08 2.64 14.54
C ALA A 150 -14.53 4.10 14.31
N LEU A 151 -13.63 5.08 14.53
CA LEU A 151 -13.96 6.49 14.36
C LEU A 151 -14.12 6.82 12.88
N VAL A 152 -15.25 7.45 12.53
CA VAL A 152 -15.49 7.96 11.17
C VAL A 152 -14.88 9.35 11.04
N HIS A 153 -13.89 9.47 10.15
CA HIS A 153 -13.26 10.75 9.82
C HIS A 153 -12.87 10.75 8.33
N PRO A 154 -13.13 11.81 7.55
CA PRO A 154 -12.98 11.80 6.09
C PRO A 154 -11.53 11.57 5.61
N PHE A 155 -10.53 12.02 6.38
CA PHE A 155 -9.12 12.03 6.00
C PHE A 155 -8.21 11.55 7.14
N LYS A 156 -8.37 10.31 7.56
CA LYS A 156 -7.58 9.70 8.65
C LYS A 156 -6.11 9.50 8.29
N GLY A 157 -5.74 9.65 7.02
CA GLY A 157 -4.36 9.63 6.55
C GLY A 157 -3.60 10.95 6.76
N ASN A 158 -4.25 12.02 7.21
CA ASN A 158 -3.60 13.31 7.44
C ASN A 158 -2.42 13.20 8.41
N ILE A 159 -1.38 14.01 8.17
CA ILE A 159 -0.25 14.17 9.08
C ILE A 159 -0.58 15.23 10.16
N ASP A 160 -0.13 15.01 11.39
CA ASP A 160 -0.27 15.93 12.51
C ASP A 160 0.76 17.07 12.41
N LEU A 161 0.31 18.21 11.93
CA LEU A 161 1.15 19.38 11.66
C LEU A 161 1.77 19.96 12.95
N GLN A 162 1.11 19.85 14.10
CA GLN A 162 1.64 20.37 15.35
C GLN A 162 2.84 19.50 15.82
N ARG A 163 2.71 18.19 15.73
CA ARG A 163 3.80 17.26 16.06
C ARG A 163 4.97 17.41 15.09
N VAL A 164 4.69 17.61 13.79
CA VAL A 164 5.73 17.90 12.79
C VAL A 164 6.46 19.18 13.12
N GLU A 165 5.74 20.29 13.42
CA GLU A 165 6.35 21.56 13.75
C GLU A 165 7.24 21.49 14.99
N ALA A 166 6.77 20.79 16.04
CA ALA A 166 7.57 20.52 17.24
C ALA A 166 8.87 19.75 16.93
N LEU A 167 8.76 18.73 16.04
CA LEU A 167 9.90 17.94 15.60
C LEU A 167 10.91 18.77 14.78
N LEU A 168 10.42 19.59 13.85
CA LEU A 168 11.25 20.49 13.05
C LEU A 168 11.99 21.53 13.92
N LYS A 169 11.36 22.06 14.96
CA LYS A 169 11.97 23.01 15.90
C LYS A 169 13.05 22.37 16.76
N THR A 170 12.88 21.10 17.16
CA THR A 170 13.78 20.42 18.12
C THR A 170 14.87 19.60 17.45
N GLN A 171 14.61 19.04 16.25
CA GLN A 171 15.49 18.10 15.54
C GLN A 171 15.64 18.41 14.05
N GLY A 172 15.33 19.64 13.62
CA GLY A 172 15.30 20.01 12.21
C GLY A 172 16.61 19.76 11.46
N GLU A 173 17.77 19.84 12.12
CA GLU A 173 19.07 19.56 11.49
C GLU A 173 19.25 18.10 11.06
N ARG A 174 18.54 17.17 11.73
CA ARG A 174 18.53 15.74 11.38
C ARG A 174 17.51 15.39 10.29
N ILE A 175 16.66 16.33 9.88
CA ILE A 175 15.57 16.06 8.92
C ILE A 175 16.02 16.48 7.54
N PRO A 176 16.36 15.55 6.63
CA PRO A 176 16.75 15.85 5.26
C PRO A 176 15.55 16.29 4.42
N PHE A 177 14.37 15.72 4.65
CA PHE A 177 13.09 16.05 4.00
C PHE A 177 11.91 15.57 4.86
N GLY A 178 10.72 16.12 4.62
CA GLY A 178 9.48 15.59 5.12
C GLY A 178 8.81 14.67 4.09
N MET A 179 8.12 13.63 4.56
CA MET A 179 7.45 12.66 3.68
C MET A 179 5.95 12.58 3.98
N ILE A 180 5.13 12.22 3.00
CA ILE A 180 3.74 11.83 3.16
C ILE A 180 3.39 10.69 2.22
N THR A 181 2.64 9.71 2.72
CA THR A 181 2.17 8.55 1.94
C THR A 181 0.69 8.71 1.59
N VAL A 182 0.38 8.68 0.30
CA VAL A 182 -0.98 8.74 -0.23
C VAL A 182 -1.29 7.50 -1.08
N THR A 183 -2.34 6.70 -0.71
CA THR A 183 -3.08 6.74 0.57
C THR A 183 -2.27 6.12 1.70
N ASN A 184 -2.57 6.46 2.97
CA ASN A 184 -1.90 5.89 4.14
C ASN A 184 -2.24 4.40 4.31
N ASN A 185 -1.39 3.53 3.77
CA ASN A 185 -1.61 2.08 3.75
C ASN A 185 -1.62 1.48 5.17
N THR A 186 -0.66 1.82 6.01
CA THR A 186 -0.55 1.31 7.39
C THR A 186 -1.76 1.68 8.24
N GLY A 187 -2.33 2.86 8.03
CA GLY A 187 -3.50 3.39 8.73
C GLY A 187 -4.86 3.00 8.11
N GLY A 188 -4.95 1.92 7.33
CA GLY A 188 -6.23 1.48 6.77
C GLY A 188 -6.52 1.94 5.34
N GLY A 189 -5.49 2.29 4.56
CA GLY A 189 -5.66 2.82 3.20
C GLY A 189 -6.35 4.18 3.17
N GLN A 190 -6.20 4.96 4.24
CA GLN A 190 -6.94 6.20 4.44
C GLN A 190 -6.35 7.38 3.64
N PRO A 191 -7.20 8.22 3.06
CA PRO A 191 -6.75 9.35 2.26
C PRO A 191 -6.19 10.51 3.10
N VAL A 192 -5.41 11.33 2.41
CA VAL A 192 -4.90 12.62 2.88
C VAL A 192 -5.63 13.74 2.15
N SER A 193 -6.10 14.77 2.86
CA SER A 193 -6.78 15.92 2.26
C SER A 193 -5.80 16.83 1.53
N MET A 194 -6.28 17.54 0.50
CA MET A 194 -5.49 18.57 -0.17
C MET A 194 -5.09 19.70 0.80
N ALA A 195 -5.98 20.09 1.70
CA ALA A 195 -5.70 21.08 2.74
C ALA A 195 -4.51 20.66 3.62
N ASN A 196 -4.43 19.39 4.01
CA ASN A 196 -3.31 18.89 4.82
C ASN A 196 -2.01 18.82 4.02
N ILE A 197 -2.05 18.37 2.76
CA ILE A 197 -0.89 18.37 1.85
C ILE A 197 -0.32 19.78 1.68
N ARG A 198 -1.19 20.75 1.39
CA ARG A 198 -0.81 22.17 1.23
C ARG A 198 -0.18 22.74 2.50
N ALA A 199 -0.81 22.52 3.65
CA ALA A 199 -0.33 23.03 4.92
C ALA A 199 1.01 22.38 5.32
N TYR A 200 1.18 21.08 5.07
CA TYR A 200 2.44 20.38 5.33
C TYR A 200 3.57 20.88 4.44
N ALA A 201 3.32 21.06 3.15
CA ALA A 201 4.28 21.64 2.22
C ALA A 201 4.72 23.06 2.65
N ALA A 202 3.75 23.90 3.08
CA ALA A 202 4.04 25.25 3.58
C ALA A 202 4.90 25.21 4.85
N LEU A 203 4.59 24.30 5.78
CA LEU A 203 5.37 24.14 7.01
C LEU A 203 6.81 23.69 6.72
N LEU A 204 6.99 22.68 5.87
CA LEU A 204 8.32 22.22 5.48
C LEU A 204 9.13 23.34 4.81
N LYS A 205 8.50 24.09 3.90
CA LYS A 205 9.12 25.23 3.21
C LYS A 205 9.59 26.32 4.18
N GLN A 206 8.81 26.63 5.23
CA GLN A 206 9.20 27.59 6.27
C GLN A 206 10.49 27.17 7.01
N HIS A 207 10.71 25.87 7.12
CA HIS A 207 11.91 25.27 7.73
C HIS A 207 13.02 24.92 6.72
N GLY A 208 12.86 25.29 5.44
CA GLY A 208 13.84 25.00 4.38
C GLY A 208 14.00 23.50 4.09
N LYS A 209 12.94 22.70 4.30
CA LYS A 209 12.96 21.25 4.09
C LYS A 209 12.20 20.87 2.84
N PRO A 210 12.78 20.02 1.96
CA PRO A 210 12.07 19.45 0.81
C PRO A 210 10.90 18.56 1.25
N PHE A 211 9.90 18.47 0.37
CA PHE A 211 8.71 17.64 0.55
C PHE A 211 8.67 16.50 -0.47
N ILE A 212 8.75 15.26 -0.01
CA ILE A 212 8.68 14.05 -0.84
C ILE A 212 7.36 13.31 -0.59
N MET A 213 6.72 12.85 -1.64
CA MET A 213 5.49 12.06 -1.54
C MET A 213 5.73 10.60 -1.94
N ASP A 214 5.25 9.64 -1.14
CA ASP A 214 4.99 8.29 -1.63
C ASP A 214 3.61 8.26 -2.28
N VAL A 215 3.60 8.10 -3.60
CA VAL A 215 2.39 8.30 -4.41
C VAL A 215 1.83 7.00 -4.99
N CYS A 216 2.04 5.89 -4.30
CA CYS A 216 1.59 4.57 -4.77
C CYS A 216 0.11 4.53 -5.16
N ARG A 217 -0.75 5.30 -4.48
CA ARG A 217 -2.20 5.35 -4.73
C ARG A 217 -2.70 6.80 -4.85
N PHE A 218 -2.00 7.57 -5.67
CA PHE A 218 -2.26 8.99 -5.88
C PHE A 218 -3.63 9.25 -6.52
N SER A 219 -4.07 8.41 -7.44
CA SER A 219 -5.36 8.57 -8.10
C SER A 219 -6.52 8.15 -7.20
N GLU A 220 -6.36 7.10 -6.40
CA GLU A 220 -7.34 6.76 -5.35
C GLU A 220 -7.46 7.93 -4.34
N ASN A 221 -6.33 8.54 -3.93
CA ASN A 221 -6.34 9.71 -3.04
C ASN A 221 -7.04 10.93 -3.66
N ALA A 222 -6.78 11.21 -4.95
CA ALA A 222 -7.44 12.29 -5.68
C ALA A 222 -8.96 12.07 -5.77
N MET A 223 -9.40 10.82 -5.97
CA MET A 223 -10.84 10.51 -5.96
C MET A 223 -11.48 10.74 -4.59
N PHE A 224 -10.78 10.41 -3.49
CA PHE A 224 -11.27 10.72 -2.15
C PHE A 224 -11.36 12.23 -1.89
N ILE A 225 -10.37 13.02 -2.36
CA ILE A 225 -10.42 14.48 -2.29
C ILE A 225 -11.68 14.98 -3.04
N LYS A 226 -11.88 14.52 -4.28
CA LYS A 226 -13.07 14.88 -5.06
C LYS A 226 -14.39 14.56 -4.35
N MET A 227 -14.45 13.42 -3.65
CA MET A 227 -15.68 12.95 -2.98
C MET A 227 -15.92 13.58 -1.61
N ARG A 228 -14.86 13.99 -0.89
CA ARG A 228 -14.95 14.30 0.54
C ARG A 228 -14.49 15.70 0.91
N GLU A 229 -13.71 16.38 0.06
CA GLU A 229 -13.17 17.71 0.36
C GLU A 229 -14.00 18.79 -0.35
N PRO A 230 -14.58 19.75 0.40
CA PRO A 230 -15.40 20.82 -0.21
C PRO A 230 -14.63 21.61 -1.26
N GLY A 231 -15.28 21.87 -2.40
CA GLY A 231 -14.74 22.63 -3.52
C GLY A 231 -14.10 21.78 -4.63
N TYR A 232 -13.96 20.46 -4.44
CA TYR A 232 -13.39 19.56 -5.44
C TYR A 232 -14.43 18.70 -6.19
N GLU A 233 -15.70 18.80 -5.85
CA GLU A 233 -16.77 17.91 -6.35
C GLU A 233 -16.87 17.87 -7.88
N ASN A 234 -16.58 18.98 -8.53
CA ASN A 234 -16.64 19.13 -10.00
C ASN A 234 -15.25 19.21 -10.66
N THR A 235 -14.16 19.11 -9.88
CA THR A 235 -12.80 19.20 -10.42
C THR A 235 -12.42 17.87 -11.09
N PRO A 236 -11.87 17.88 -12.30
CA PRO A 236 -11.36 16.67 -12.95
C PRO A 236 -10.28 15.99 -12.09
N ILE A 237 -10.24 14.66 -12.11
CA ILE A 237 -9.23 13.89 -11.34
C ILE A 237 -7.82 14.31 -11.68
N ARG A 238 -7.52 14.54 -12.97
CA ARG A 238 -6.19 14.99 -13.42
C ARG A 238 -5.78 16.32 -12.77
N ASP A 239 -6.69 17.27 -12.66
CA ASP A 239 -6.40 18.60 -12.07
C ASP A 239 -6.13 18.49 -10.57
N ILE A 240 -6.88 17.64 -9.85
CA ILE A 240 -6.63 17.34 -8.44
C ILE A 240 -5.25 16.69 -8.27
N VAL A 241 -4.90 15.74 -9.13
CA VAL A 241 -3.59 15.07 -9.14
C VAL A 241 -2.48 16.08 -9.38
N GLN A 242 -2.60 16.94 -10.39
CA GLN A 242 -1.60 17.96 -10.70
C GLN A 242 -1.45 18.99 -9.59
N GLU A 243 -2.56 19.40 -8.94
CA GLU A 243 -2.50 20.27 -7.77
C GLU A 243 -1.73 19.59 -6.63
N MET A 244 -2.02 18.32 -6.34
CA MET A 244 -1.33 17.55 -5.29
C MET A 244 0.18 17.49 -5.53
N PHE A 245 0.61 17.19 -6.76
CA PHE A 245 2.03 17.15 -7.14
C PHE A 245 2.69 18.54 -7.16
N SER A 246 1.92 19.61 -7.34
CA SER A 246 2.47 20.97 -7.38
C SER A 246 3.12 21.39 -6.05
N TYR A 247 2.70 20.82 -4.95
CA TYR A 247 3.23 21.08 -3.61
C TYR A 247 4.50 20.30 -3.28
N ALA A 248 4.79 19.21 -4.00
CA ALA A 248 5.91 18.31 -3.71
C ALA A 248 7.19 18.71 -4.46
N ASP A 249 8.35 18.48 -3.84
CA ASP A 249 9.67 18.60 -4.46
C ASP A 249 10.10 17.31 -5.16
N GLY A 250 9.41 16.19 -4.85
CA GLY A 250 9.63 14.91 -5.50
C GLY A 250 8.66 13.85 -5.01
N CYS A 251 8.75 12.69 -5.64
CA CYS A 251 7.98 11.53 -5.22
C CYS A 251 8.69 10.21 -5.51
N THR A 252 8.31 9.18 -4.76
CA THR A 252 8.55 7.77 -5.07
C THR A 252 7.24 7.08 -5.39
N MET A 253 7.25 6.11 -6.30
CA MET A 253 6.07 5.34 -6.63
C MET A 253 6.38 3.85 -6.79
N SER A 254 5.55 3.01 -6.21
CA SER A 254 5.37 1.65 -6.69
C SER A 254 4.24 1.66 -7.74
N ALA A 255 4.60 1.54 -9.00
CA ALA A 255 3.65 1.54 -10.11
C ALA A 255 2.76 0.28 -10.15
N LYS A 256 3.10 -0.72 -9.35
CA LYS A 256 2.34 -1.96 -9.17
C LYS A 256 0.95 -1.74 -8.52
N LYS A 257 0.55 -0.50 -8.27
CA LYS A 257 -0.75 -0.08 -7.73
C LYS A 257 -1.49 0.79 -8.75
N ASP A 258 -1.50 2.10 -8.61
CA ASP A 258 -2.24 2.99 -9.54
C ASP A 258 -1.61 3.05 -10.95
N GLY A 259 -0.36 2.63 -11.12
CA GLY A 259 0.22 2.39 -12.44
C GLY A 259 -0.32 1.15 -13.14
N MET A 260 -1.14 0.32 -12.45
CA MET A 260 -1.89 -0.84 -12.99
C MET A 260 -1.03 -1.88 -13.72
N VAL A 261 0.25 -2.00 -13.36
CA VAL A 261 1.21 -2.96 -13.92
C VAL A 261 1.63 -4.01 -12.89
N ASN A 262 2.18 -5.12 -13.38
CA ASN A 262 2.66 -6.21 -12.52
C ASN A 262 4.08 -5.99 -11.99
N ILE A 263 4.84 -5.10 -12.64
CA ILE A 263 6.19 -4.69 -12.22
C ILE A 263 6.35 -3.19 -12.53
N GLY A 264 7.20 -2.50 -11.78
CA GLY A 264 7.55 -1.11 -12.04
C GLY A 264 7.46 -0.21 -10.82
N GLY A 265 8.25 0.82 -10.85
CA GLY A 265 8.30 1.94 -9.91
C GLY A 265 9.08 3.08 -10.51
N PHE A 266 9.16 4.20 -9.80
CA PHE A 266 9.95 5.34 -10.25
C PHE A 266 10.24 6.34 -9.13
N ILE A 267 11.20 7.23 -9.43
CA ILE A 267 11.52 8.42 -8.65
C ILE A 267 11.38 9.63 -9.58
N VAL A 268 10.73 10.68 -9.09
CA VAL A 268 10.65 11.98 -9.76
C VAL A 268 11.08 13.08 -8.80
N LEU A 269 11.92 14.01 -9.25
CA LEU A 269 12.46 15.09 -8.43
C LEU A 269 12.46 16.41 -9.20
N ARG A 270 12.32 17.54 -8.48
CA ARG A 270 12.58 18.89 -9.02
C ARG A 270 14.05 19.25 -8.92
N ASN A 271 14.75 18.78 -7.89
CA ASN A 271 16.14 19.05 -7.62
C ASN A 271 17.07 18.18 -8.49
N GLU A 272 17.88 18.82 -9.33
CA GLU A 272 18.80 18.13 -10.26
C GLU A 272 19.97 17.47 -9.53
N GLU A 273 20.52 18.11 -8.50
CA GLU A 273 21.64 17.56 -7.71
C GLU A 273 21.24 16.25 -7.01
N TRP A 274 20.03 16.22 -6.43
CA TRP A 274 19.50 15.00 -5.85
C TRP A 274 19.26 13.93 -6.92
N MET A 275 18.78 14.33 -8.10
CA MET A 275 18.57 13.38 -9.19
C MET A 275 19.89 12.78 -9.69
N ASP A 276 20.98 13.57 -9.73
CA ASP A 276 22.29 13.05 -10.11
C ASP A 276 22.83 12.05 -9.06
N ALA A 277 22.66 12.34 -7.78
CA ALA A 277 22.96 11.37 -6.71
C ALA A 277 22.11 10.09 -6.83
N VAL A 278 20.82 10.23 -7.12
CA VAL A 278 19.90 9.11 -7.37
C VAL A 278 20.36 8.27 -8.57
N ARG A 279 20.74 8.90 -9.70
CA ARG A 279 21.24 8.19 -10.89
C ARG A 279 22.48 7.37 -10.59
N ASN A 280 23.41 7.88 -9.77
CA ASN A 280 24.61 7.16 -9.39
C ASN A 280 24.29 5.90 -8.59
N VAL A 281 23.37 5.98 -7.62
CA VAL A 281 22.92 4.80 -6.84
C VAL A 281 22.14 3.83 -7.74
N LEU A 282 21.27 4.36 -8.62
CA LEU A 282 20.44 3.58 -9.53
C LEU A 282 21.30 2.69 -10.46
N ILE A 283 22.38 3.25 -11.04
CA ILE A 283 23.28 2.50 -11.94
C ILE A 283 23.91 1.30 -11.20
N LEU A 284 24.18 1.44 -9.92
CA LEU A 284 24.79 0.36 -9.12
C LEU A 284 23.78 -0.73 -8.71
N THR A 285 22.49 -0.39 -8.61
CA THR A 285 21.49 -1.27 -7.98
C THR A 285 20.42 -1.76 -8.94
N GLU A 286 19.99 -0.94 -9.89
CA GLU A 286 18.86 -1.23 -10.79
C GLU A 286 19.28 -1.35 -12.24
N GLY A 287 20.23 -0.50 -12.69
CA GLY A 287 20.70 -0.44 -14.05
C GLY A 287 20.74 0.98 -14.63
N PHE A 288 20.84 1.09 -15.95
CA PHE A 288 20.99 2.39 -16.61
C PHE A 288 19.73 3.26 -16.44
N PRO A 289 19.86 4.59 -16.30
CA PRO A 289 18.74 5.50 -15.94
C PRO A 289 17.56 5.52 -16.91
N THR A 290 17.75 5.05 -18.15
CA THR A 290 16.65 5.01 -19.13
C THR A 290 15.89 3.67 -19.16
N TYR A 291 16.21 2.73 -18.26
CA TYR A 291 15.38 1.53 -18.07
C TYR A 291 15.16 1.14 -16.59
N GLY A 292 16.11 1.43 -15.68
CA GLY A 292 15.94 1.23 -14.23
C GLY A 292 15.52 -0.18 -13.82
N GLY A 293 16.10 -1.22 -14.45
CA GLY A 293 15.75 -2.62 -14.18
C GLY A 293 14.45 -3.12 -14.83
N LEU A 294 13.84 -2.32 -15.73
CA LEU A 294 12.64 -2.68 -16.47
C LEU A 294 12.97 -2.97 -17.96
N ALA A 295 12.15 -3.77 -18.62
CA ALA A 295 12.18 -3.90 -20.06
C ALA A 295 11.36 -2.78 -20.72
N GLY A 296 11.63 -2.48 -22.01
CA GLY A 296 10.86 -1.47 -22.75
C GLY A 296 9.36 -1.75 -22.76
N ARG A 297 8.97 -3.02 -22.87
CA ARG A 297 7.56 -3.45 -22.76
C ARG A 297 6.92 -3.10 -21.43
N ASP A 298 7.65 -3.13 -20.31
CA ASP A 298 7.14 -2.76 -18.99
C ASP A 298 6.93 -1.25 -18.90
N LEU A 299 7.85 -0.46 -19.48
CA LEU A 299 7.74 1.01 -19.56
C LEU A 299 6.50 1.43 -20.36
N GLU A 300 6.21 0.76 -21.48
CA GLU A 300 5.03 1.00 -22.30
C GLU A 300 3.73 0.65 -21.57
N ALA A 301 3.67 -0.52 -20.93
CA ALA A 301 2.51 -0.91 -20.14
C ALA A 301 2.23 0.08 -19.00
N LEU A 302 3.29 0.58 -18.35
CA LEU A 302 3.19 1.55 -17.27
C LEU A 302 2.67 2.91 -17.78
N ALA A 303 3.16 3.39 -18.93
CA ALA A 303 2.69 4.63 -19.51
C ALA A 303 1.17 4.62 -19.75
N VAL A 304 0.64 3.52 -20.28
CA VAL A 304 -0.81 3.32 -20.48
C VAL A 304 -1.53 3.18 -19.14
N GLY A 305 -0.97 2.42 -18.21
CA GLY A 305 -1.59 2.13 -16.92
C GLY A 305 -1.77 3.37 -16.05
N LEU A 306 -0.82 4.30 -16.04
CA LEU A 306 -0.92 5.57 -15.31
C LEU A 306 -2.10 6.43 -15.81
N GLU A 307 -2.35 6.46 -17.11
CA GLU A 307 -3.49 7.19 -17.66
C GLU A 307 -4.83 6.50 -17.36
N GLU A 308 -4.88 5.17 -17.44
CA GLU A 308 -6.09 4.40 -17.11
C GLU A 308 -6.41 4.45 -15.61
N GLY A 309 -5.41 4.49 -14.74
CA GLY A 309 -5.58 4.58 -13.29
C GLY A 309 -6.25 5.88 -12.83
N MET A 310 -6.23 6.94 -13.64
CA MET A 310 -6.90 8.22 -13.36
C MET A 310 -8.32 8.33 -13.94
N GLN A 311 -8.84 7.29 -14.61
CA GLN A 311 -10.21 7.32 -15.16
C GLN A 311 -11.23 7.31 -14.03
N GLU A 312 -12.13 8.30 -14.02
CA GLU A 312 -13.07 8.51 -12.92
C GLU A 312 -14.05 7.33 -12.76
N ASP A 313 -14.55 6.74 -13.83
CA ASP A 313 -15.44 5.58 -13.77
C ASP A 313 -14.75 4.37 -13.13
N TYR A 314 -13.45 4.16 -13.43
CA TYR A 314 -12.66 3.13 -12.80
C TYR A 314 -12.47 3.41 -11.31
N LEU A 315 -12.14 4.65 -10.92
CA LEU A 315 -11.93 5.03 -9.53
C LEU A 315 -13.22 4.92 -8.71
N ARG A 316 -14.37 5.32 -9.26
CA ARG A 316 -15.68 5.14 -8.64
C ARG A 316 -15.97 3.68 -8.36
N TYR A 317 -15.79 2.81 -9.35
CA TYR A 317 -15.93 1.37 -9.19
C TYR A 317 -14.95 0.84 -8.11
N ARG A 318 -13.69 1.26 -8.16
CA ARG A 318 -12.63 0.83 -7.22
C ARG A 318 -12.99 1.12 -5.77
N LEU A 319 -13.40 2.36 -5.47
CA LEU A 319 -13.78 2.76 -4.11
C LEU A 319 -15.08 2.08 -3.68
N ARG A 320 -16.08 1.99 -4.57
CA ARG A 320 -17.34 1.33 -4.27
C ARG A 320 -17.16 -0.15 -3.91
N THR A 321 -16.19 -0.83 -4.50
CA THR A 321 -15.87 -2.22 -4.17
C THR A 321 -15.48 -2.39 -2.69
N ALA A 322 -14.65 -1.47 -2.16
CA ALA A 322 -14.27 -1.49 -0.75
C ALA A 322 -15.45 -1.12 0.17
N GLU A 323 -16.24 -0.12 -0.21
CA GLU A 323 -17.45 0.26 0.52
C GLU A 323 -18.45 -0.90 0.60
N TYR A 324 -18.66 -1.61 -0.51
CA TYR A 324 -19.56 -2.77 -0.56
C TYR A 324 -19.20 -3.85 0.46
N LEU A 325 -17.93 -4.24 0.51
CA LEU A 325 -17.49 -5.21 1.52
C LEU A 325 -17.65 -4.63 2.94
N GLY A 326 -17.31 -3.36 3.15
CA GLY A 326 -17.50 -2.68 4.43
C GLY A 326 -18.96 -2.73 4.91
N GLU A 327 -19.93 -2.45 4.03
CA GLU A 327 -21.37 -2.55 4.33
C GLU A 327 -21.78 -3.98 4.74
N ARG A 328 -21.26 -5.00 4.05
CA ARG A 328 -21.51 -6.42 4.37
C ARG A 328 -20.94 -6.79 5.74
N LEU A 329 -19.73 -6.34 6.05
CA LEU A 329 -19.09 -6.58 7.36
C LEU A 329 -19.82 -5.86 8.49
N GLU A 330 -20.25 -4.61 8.26
CA GLU A 330 -21.02 -3.85 9.24
C GLU A 330 -22.35 -4.53 9.56
N ALA A 331 -23.06 -5.02 8.54
CA ALA A 331 -24.30 -5.78 8.70
C ALA A 331 -24.08 -7.09 9.51
N ALA A 332 -22.89 -7.70 9.42
CA ALA A 332 -22.49 -8.86 10.23
C ALA A 332 -21.94 -8.46 11.63
N GLY A 333 -21.93 -7.18 11.98
CA GLY A 333 -21.41 -6.66 13.24
C GLY A 333 -19.88 -6.80 13.40
N ILE A 334 -19.14 -6.84 12.30
CA ILE A 334 -17.67 -6.96 12.26
C ILE A 334 -17.08 -5.56 12.18
N GLY A 335 -16.17 -5.23 13.11
CA GLY A 335 -15.49 -3.94 13.13
C GLY A 335 -14.35 -3.88 12.10
N PHE A 336 -14.19 -2.73 11.49
CA PHE A 336 -13.13 -2.44 10.54
C PHE A 336 -12.76 -0.95 10.58
N VAL A 337 -11.68 -0.57 9.90
CA VAL A 337 -11.27 0.84 9.83
C VAL A 337 -12.29 1.65 9.02
N LYS A 338 -12.95 2.59 9.66
CA LYS A 338 -14.01 3.43 9.11
C LYS A 338 -13.55 4.87 8.84
N PRO A 339 -14.04 5.45 7.72
CA PRO A 339 -14.65 4.77 6.56
C PRO A 339 -13.65 3.85 5.87
N THR A 340 -14.10 3.01 4.92
CA THR A 340 -13.20 2.15 4.14
C THR A 340 -12.19 2.97 3.35
N GLY A 341 -10.99 2.40 3.20
CA GLY A 341 -9.99 2.89 2.25
C GLY A 341 -10.32 2.53 0.80
N GLY A 342 -9.43 2.87 -0.13
CA GLY A 342 -9.66 2.61 -1.57
C GLY A 342 -9.31 1.19 -2.00
N HIS A 343 -8.19 0.67 -1.53
CA HIS A 343 -7.61 -0.57 -2.04
C HIS A 343 -7.90 -1.81 -1.19
N ALA A 344 -8.43 -1.62 0.01
CA ALA A 344 -8.58 -2.70 0.99
C ALA A 344 -9.65 -2.39 2.05
N VAL A 345 -10.15 -3.42 2.68
CA VAL A 345 -10.83 -3.33 3.97
C VAL A 345 -9.91 -3.89 5.06
N TYR A 346 -9.83 -3.20 6.18
CA TYR A 346 -8.99 -3.55 7.32
C TYR A 346 -9.88 -3.94 8.49
N ILE A 347 -10.04 -5.23 8.72
CA ILE A 347 -10.84 -5.77 9.83
C ILE A 347 -10.07 -5.54 11.13
N ASP A 348 -10.72 -4.97 12.13
CA ASP A 348 -10.19 -4.92 13.48
C ASP A 348 -10.39 -6.29 14.15
N ALA A 349 -9.30 -7.05 14.26
CA ALA A 349 -9.32 -8.41 14.78
C ALA A 349 -9.83 -8.48 16.23
N LYS A 350 -9.69 -7.41 17.00
CA LYS A 350 -10.22 -7.33 18.38
C LYS A 350 -11.74 -7.37 18.43
N THR A 351 -12.44 -7.00 17.34
CA THR A 351 -13.90 -7.09 17.26
C THR A 351 -14.39 -8.48 16.89
N VAL A 352 -13.54 -9.32 16.30
CA VAL A 352 -13.83 -10.72 15.96
C VAL A 352 -13.37 -11.67 17.06
N LEU A 353 -12.19 -11.39 17.65
CA LEU A 353 -11.52 -12.19 18.67
C LEU A 353 -11.28 -11.37 19.95
N PRO A 354 -12.35 -10.88 20.62
CA PRO A 354 -12.21 -9.91 21.72
C PRO A 354 -11.45 -10.45 22.94
N ASP A 355 -11.54 -11.75 23.18
CA ASP A 355 -10.93 -12.40 24.33
C ASP A 355 -9.49 -12.92 24.07
N MET A 356 -9.02 -12.79 22.81
CA MET A 356 -7.67 -13.24 22.46
C MET A 356 -6.62 -12.17 22.86
N PRO A 357 -5.69 -12.51 23.75
CA PRO A 357 -4.65 -11.56 24.16
C PRO A 357 -3.72 -11.20 23.00
N VAL A 358 -3.18 -9.99 22.99
CA VAL A 358 -2.32 -9.48 21.91
C VAL A 358 -1.06 -10.35 21.71
N GLN A 359 -0.58 -11.01 22.78
CA GLN A 359 0.56 -11.94 22.76
C GLN A 359 0.31 -13.19 21.88
N HIS A 360 -0.95 -13.46 21.57
CA HIS A 360 -1.38 -14.56 20.69
C HIS A 360 -1.68 -14.09 19.26
N TYR A 361 -1.33 -12.85 18.93
CA TYR A 361 -1.42 -12.25 17.59
C TYR A 361 -2.79 -12.42 16.92
N PRO A 362 -3.85 -11.75 17.45
CA PRO A 362 -5.23 -11.95 17.00
C PRO A 362 -5.44 -11.77 15.48
N ALA A 363 -4.79 -10.77 14.88
CA ALA A 363 -4.94 -10.52 13.43
C ALA A 363 -4.27 -11.60 12.57
N TRP A 364 -3.17 -12.19 13.05
CA TRP A 364 -2.53 -13.33 12.40
C TRP A 364 -3.38 -14.62 12.55
N ALA A 365 -3.93 -14.85 13.74
CA ALA A 365 -4.84 -15.96 13.99
C ALA A 365 -6.09 -15.84 13.10
N LEU A 366 -6.66 -14.65 12.96
CA LEU A 366 -7.78 -14.37 12.07
C LEU A 366 -7.43 -14.62 10.59
N ALA A 367 -6.25 -14.22 10.13
CA ALA A 367 -5.78 -14.51 8.76
C ALA A 367 -5.74 -16.02 8.49
N ASN A 368 -5.22 -16.80 9.44
CA ASN A 368 -5.18 -18.26 9.35
C ASN A 368 -6.60 -18.86 9.35
N ALA A 369 -7.51 -18.35 10.19
CA ALA A 369 -8.88 -18.81 10.24
C ALA A 369 -9.63 -18.59 8.93
N LEU A 370 -9.46 -17.42 8.29
CA LEU A 370 -10.06 -17.12 6.98
C LEU A 370 -9.53 -18.06 5.88
N TYR A 371 -8.23 -18.34 5.91
CA TYR A 371 -7.66 -19.30 4.96
C TYR A 371 -8.21 -20.71 5.18
N LEU A 372 -8.28 -21.18 6.41
CA LEU A 372 -8.82 -22.50 6.74
C LEU A 372 -10.29 -22.64 6.33
N GLU A 373 -11.11 -21.65 6.63
CA GLU A 373 -12.56 -21.70 6.37
C GLU A 373 -12.90 -21.53 4.90
N GLY A 374 -12.35 -20.50 4.25
CA GLY A 374 -12.76 -20.11 2.90
C GLY A 374 -11.64 -20.03 1.86
N GLY A 375 -10.40 -20.44 2.16
CA GLY A 375 -9.28 -20.29 1.24
C GLY A 375 -8.95 -18.83 0.92
N ILE A 376 -9.31 -17.91 1.81
CA ILE A 376 -9.08 -16.46 1.64
C ILE A 376 -7.74 -16.09 2.28
N ARG A 377 -6.84 -15.48 1.50
CA ARG A 377 -5.55 -15.02 1.98
C ARG A 377 -5.55 -13.50 2.17
N GLY A 378 -5.50 -13.04 3.42
CA GLY A 378 -5.27 -11.65 3.81
C GLY A 378 -3.90 -11.48 4.46
N VAL A 379 -3.56 -10.27 4.89
CA VAL A 379 -2.30 -9.98 5.58
C VAL A 379 -2.52 -9.24 6.89
N GLU A 380 -1.86 -9.70 7.92
CA GLU A 380 -1.82 -9.02 9.21
C GLU A 380 -1.10 -7.67 9.08
N ILE A 381 -1.69 -6.64 9.64
CA ILE A 381 -1.16 -5.28 9.84
C ILE A 381 -1.28 -4.96 11.32
N GLY A 382 -0.40 -5.53 12.11
CA GLY A 382 -0.46 -5.46 13.57
C GLY A 382 0.87 -5.83 14.21
N SER A 383 0.83 -6.60 15.28
CA SER A 383 2.00 -6.89 16.12
C SER A 383 3.03 -7.82 15.50
N VAL A 384 2.67 -8.69 14.55
CA VAL A 384 3.69 -9.47 13.81
C VAL A 384 4.46 -8.57 12.85
N MET A 385 3.77 -7.67 12.15
CA MET A 385 4.41 -6.77 11.17
C MET A 385 5.22 -5.65 11.84
N PHE A 386 4.68 -4.97 12.86
CA PHE A 386 5.25 -3.76 13.44
C PHE A 386 5.78 -3.91 14.86
N GLY A 387 5.44 -5.00 15.57
CA GLY A 387 6.06 -5.33 16.85
C GLY A 387 7.52 -5.74 16.69
N LYS A 388 8.30 -5.60 17.76
CA LYS A 388 9.73 -5.92 17.77
C LYS A 388 10.06 -6.69 19.03
N GLN A 389 10.99 -7.65 18.93
CA GLN A 389 11.63 -8.23 20.08
C GLN A 389 12.82 -7.35 20.46
N LEU A 390 12.82 -6.86 21.69
CA LEU A 390 13.90 -6.05 22.24
C LEU A 390 15.10 -6.91 22.62
N ALA A 391 16.24 -6.27 22.87
CA ALA A 391 17.49 -6.97 23.23
C ALA A 391 17.39 -7.77 24.56
N ASP A 392 16.48 -7.37 25.44
CA ASP A 392 16.19 -8.08 26.72
C ASP A 392 15.19 -9.25 26.54
N GLY A 393 14.75 -9.52 25.32
CA GLY A 393 13.76 -10.56 25.00
C GLY A 393 12.31 -10.11 25.13
N THR A 394 12.05 -8.89 25.60
CA THR A 394 10.69 -8.33 25.69
C THR A 394 10.10 -8.09 24.30
N GLU A 395 8.83 -8.44 24.11
CA GLU A 395 8.10 -8.19 22.87
C GLU A 395 7.32 -6.87 22.96
N THR A 396 7.40 -6.05 21.91
CA THR A 396 6.53 -4.87 21.75
C THR A 396 5.37 -5.19 20.83
N TYR A 397 4.21 -4.61 21.09
CA TYR A 397 2.98 -4.86 20.33
C TYR A 397 2.50 -3.57 19.70
N HIS A 398 1.87 -3.71 18.52
CA HIS A 398 1.24 -2.59 17.85
C HIS A 398 -0.10 -2.22 18.51
N SER A 399 -0.48 -0.96 18.45
CA SER A 399 -1.72 -0.48 19.06
C SER A 399 -2.99 -1.00 18.36
N MET A 400 -2.90 -1.29 17.07
CA MET A 400 -3.96 -1.84 16.25
C MET A 400 -3.62 -3.27 15.80
N GLU A 401 -4.60 -4.17 15.88
CA GLU A 401 -4.51 -5.54 15.38
C GLU A 401 -5.44 -5.66 14.17
N LEU A 402 -4.93 -5.35 13.00
CA LEU A 402 -5.72 -5.28 11.78
C LEU A 402 -5.41 -6.45 10.84
N LEU A 403 -6.45 -7.01 10.22
CA LEU A 403 -6.34 -7.90 9.09
C LEU A 403 -6.70 -7.14 7.81
N ARG A 404 -5.74 -6.91 6.94
CA ARG A 404 -5.95 -6.26 5.65
C ARG A 404 -6.37 -7.27 4.59
N LEU A 405 -7.47 -6.98 3.94
CA LEU A 405 -7.96 -7.66 2.74
C LEU A 405 -7.78 -6.69 1.57
N ALA A 406 -6.66 -6.81 0.86
CA ALA A 406 -6.27 -5.89 -0.22
C ALA A 406 -6.68 -6.44 -1.58
N PHE A 407 -7.52 -5.71 -2.31
CA PHE A 407 -8.15 -6.19 -3.54
C PHE A 407 -7.27 -5.92 -4.78
N PRO A 408 -6.78 -6.96 -5.48
CA PRO A 408 -6.18 -6.81 -6.80
C PRO A 408 -7.14 -6.10 -7.76
N ARG A 409 -6.59 -5.21 -8.58
CA ARG A 409 -7.37 -4.39 -9.50
C ARG A 409 -7.96 -5.21 -10.63
N ARG A 410 -9.28 -5.12 -10.87
CA ARG A 410 -9.99 -5.77 -11.99
C ARG A 410 -9.95 -7.31 -11.96
N MET A 411 -9.77 -7.95 -10.78
CA MET A 411 -9.60 -9.41 -10.65
C MET A 411 -10.87 -10.12 -10.18
N TYR A 412 -11.50 -9.58 -9.15
CA TYR A 412 -12.60 -10.22 -8.45
C TYR A 412 -13.93 -9.54 -8.75
N THR A 413 -14.99 -10.34 -8.85
CA THR A 413 -16.36 -9.90 -9.09
C THR A 413 -17.14 -9.85 -7.76
N GLN A 414 -18.35 -9.28 -7.79
CA GLN A 414 -19.19 -9.16 -6.61
C GLN A 414 -19.41 -10.48 -5.87
N SER A 415 -19.59 -11.61 -6.60
CA SER A 415 -19.79 -12.92 -5.97
C SER A 415 -18.60 -13.38 -5.13
N HIS A 416 -17.38 -13.00 -5.46
CA HIS A 416 -16.21 -13.25 -4.62
C HIS A 416 -16.26 -12.43 -3.33
N PHE A 417 -16.75 -11.20 -3.39
CA PHE A 417 -16.93 -10.36 -2.21
C PHE A 417 -18.07 -10.85 -1.31
N ASP A 418 -19.17 -11.32 -1.90
CA ASP A 418 -20.26 -11.95 -1.15
C ASP A 418 -19.79 -13.21 -0.43
N TYR A 419 -19.10 -14.12 -1.15
CA TYR A 419 -18.49 -15.31 -0.56
C TYR A 419 -17.55 -14.96 0.61
N ALA A 420 -16.68 -13.97 0.42
CA ALA A 420 -15.76 -13.57 1.47
C ALA A 420 -16.49 -13.00 2.69
N ALA A 421 -17.53 -12.19 2.49
CA ALA A 421 -18.32 -11.65 3.59
C ALA A 421 -19.02 -12.76 4.39
N GLU A 422 -19.55 -13.79 3.72
CA GLU A 422 -20.15 -14.96 4.35
C GLU A 422 -19.11 -15.75 5.16
N VAL A 423 -17.95 -16.05 4.59
CA VAL A 423 -16.85 -16.74 5.29
C VAL A 423 -16.37 -15.93 6.52
N ILE A 424 -16.22 -14.62 6.42
CA ILE A 424 -15.79 -13.77 7.55
C ILE A 424 -16.85 -13.80 8.67
N ALA A 425 -18.15 -13.77 8.31
CA ALA A 425 -19.25 -13.88 9.28
C ALA A 425 -19.26 -15.24 9.98
N GLU A 426 -19.01 -16.33 9.26
CA GLU A 426 -18.92 -17.69 9.82
C GLU A 426 -17.71 -17.81 10.76
N VAL A 427 -16.55 -17.32 10.38
CA VAL A 427 -15.35 -17.27 11.23
C VAL A 427 -15.63 -16.52 12.53
N LYS A 428 -16.37 -15.41 12.48
CA LYS A 428 -16.79 -14.68 13.68
C LYS A 428 -17.69 -15.52 14.58
N GLN A 429 -18.64 -16.29 14.03
CA GLN A 429 -19.50 -17.18 14.82
C GLN A 429 -18.69 -18.28 15.53
N GLN A 430 -17.58 -18.69 14.95
CA GLN A 430 -16.66 -19.70 15.48
C GLN A 430 -15.52 -19.10 16.33
N ALA A 431 -15.56 -17.82 16.68
CA ALA A 431 -14.46 -17.08 17.33
C ALA A 431 -13.88 -17.80 18.57
N GLY A 432 -14.75 -18.40 19.40
CA GLY A 432 -14.33 -19.12 20.61
C GLY A 432 -13.51 -20.40 20.35
N SER A 433 -13.49 -20.90 19.11
CA SER A 433 -12.68 -22.08 18.72
C SER A 433 -11.36 -21.69 18.03
N ILE A 434 -11.16 -20.41 17.70
CA ILE A 434 -9.97 -19.96 17.01
C ILE A 434 -8.80 -19.90 17.99
N ARG A 435 -7.75 -20.64 17.66
CA ARG A 435 -6.52 -20.68 18.45
C ARG A 435 -5.61 -19.54 18.13
N GLY A 436 -5.00 -18.92 19.14
CA GLY A 436 -3.91 -17.99 18.97
C GLY A 436 -2.63 -18.65 18.45
N VAL A 437 -1.65 -17.84 18.06
CA VAL A 437 -0.37 -18.32 17.56
C VAL A 437 0.78 -17.75 18.41
N ARG A 438 1.92 -18.44 18.38
CA ARG A 438 3.20 -17.96 18.90
C ARG A 438 4.25 -18.03 17.80
N ILE A 439 5.14 -17.04 17.74
CA ILE A 439 6.27 -17.05 16.82
C ILE A 439 7.31 -18.05 17.35
N THR A 440 7.75 -18.96 16.49
CA THR A 440 8.76 -19.99 16.83
C THR A 440 10.12 -19.67 16.20
N LYS A 441 10.12 -18.92 15.11
CA LYS A 441 11.33 -18.47 14.40
C LYS A 441 11.04 -17.16 13.68
N GLN A 442 11.97 -16.22 13.75
CA GLN A 442 11.82 -14.93 13.06
C GLN A 442 13.17 -14.39 12.54
N PRO A 443 13.19 -13.66 11.40
CA PRO A 443 14.34 -12.91 10.93
C PRO A 443 14.46 -11.58 11.68
N GLN A 444 15.61 -10.90 11.50
CA GLN A 444 15.87 -9.59 12.11
C GLN A 444 14.97 -8.48 11.54
N TYR A 445 14.67 -8.50 10.23
CA TYR A 445 13.89 -7.49 9.53
C TYR A 445 12.68 -8.12 8.87
N LEU A 446 11.57 -7.36 8.80
CA LEU A 446 10.37 -7.73 8.05
C LEU A 446 9.86 -9.15 8.38
N ARG A 447 9.78 -9.45 9.68
CA ARG A 447 9.56 -10.81 10.21
C ARG A 447 8.29 -11.49 9.68
N HIS A 448 7.24 -10.72 9.38
CA HIS A 448 5.97 -11.24 8.87
C HIS A 448 6.10 -12.01 7.54
N PHE A 449 7.09 -11.69 6.69
CA PHE A 449 7.27 -12.41 5.43
C PHE A 449 7.76 -13.86 5.60
N THR A 450 8.60 -14.11 6.60
CA THR A 450 9.33 -15.39 6.69
C THR A 450 9.30 -16.06 8.06
N CYS A 451 8.67 -15.45 9.07
CA CYS A 451 8.54 -16.07 10.39
C CYS A 451 7.83 -17.44 10.31
N GLU A 452 8.09 -18.26 11.31
CA GLU A 452 7.37 -19.53 11.54
C GLU A 452 6.59 -19.39 12.83
N CYS A 453 5.37 -19.91 12.80
CA CYS A 453 4.48 -19.88 13.93
C CYS A 453 3.99 -21.30 14.29
N ALA A 454 3.55 -21.45 15.52
CA ALA A 454 2.84 -22.62 16.00
C ALA A 454 1.57 -22.17 16.73
N TRP A 455 0.57 -23.05 16.78
CA TRP A 455 -0.59 -22.80 17.61
C TRP A 455 -0.21 -22.72 19.09
N VAL A 456 -0.86 -21.84 19.83
CA VAL A 456 -0.77 -21.85 21.29
C VAL A 456 -1.45 -23.10 21.80
N GLU A 457 -0.84 -23.79 22.74
CA GLU A 457 -1.44 -24.92 23.43
C GLU A 457 -2.63 -24.44 24.27
N SER A 458 -3.72 -25.20 24.22
CA SER A 458 -4.96 -24.91 24.97
C SER A 458 -4.79 -25.13 26.45
#